data_b274615a57c5f049689f0cbd30f7445d
#
_entry.id   b274615a57c5f049689f0cbd30f7445d
#
_cell.length_a   1.000
_cell.length_b   1.000
_cell.length_c   1.000
_cell.angle_alpha   90.00
_cell.angle_beta   90.00
_cell.angle_gamma   90.00
#
_symmetry.space_group_name_H-M   'P 1'
#
loop_
_entity.id
_entity.type
_entity.pdbx_description
1 polymer ?
#
loop_
_entity_poly.entity_id
_entity_poly.type
_entity_poly.pdbx_seq_one_letter_code
_entity_poly.pdbx_strand_id
1 'polypeptide(L)'
;MPDLDLDKIMQMAQNAQAELQKAQDNLDNVEVEGVAGGGLVTVRATAKGRVVAVSIDDSLLAPAEKTMVEDLVAAAFNDAKAKADAAAAVELNKMTSTLPLPPGFKLPF
;
A
#
# COMPACT_ATOMS: atom_id res chain seq x y z
N MET A 1 17.84 29.77 21.07
CA MET A 1 18.49 29.71 19.78
C MET A 1 18.09 30.89 18.93
N PRO A 2 18.96 31.86 18.81
CA PRO A 2 18.62 33.06 18.04
C PRO A 2 18.40 32.73 16.56
N ASP A 3 18.89 31.61 16.09
CA ASP A 3 18.81 31.25 14.69
C ASP A 3 17.60 30.40 14.34
N LEU A 4 16.77 30.09 15.34
CA LEU A 4 15.52 29.38 15.08
C LEU A 4 14.49 30.33 14.50
N ASP A 5 14.34 30.25 13.20
CA ASP A 5 13.32 31.01 12.48
C ASP A 5 12.03 30.18 12.47
N LEU A 6 11.01 30.68 13.15
CA LEU A 6 9.72 30.01 13.24
C LEU A 6 9.12 29.80 11.85
N ASP A 7 9.27 30.79 10.97
CA ASP A 7 8.76 30.69 9.60
C ASP A 7 9.43 29.56 8.84
N LYS A 8 10.74 29.37 9.02
CA LYS A 8 11.46 28.24 8.41
C LYS A 8 10.97 26.92 8.93
N ILE A 9 10.75 26.81 10.24
CA ILE A 9 10.27 25.58 10.87
C ILE A 9 8.88 25.23 10.34
N MET A 10 8.01 26.22 10.25
CA MET A 10 6.66 26.04 9.71
C MET A 10 6.70 25.63 8.24
N GLN A 11 7.60 26.22 7.46
CA GLN A 11 7.75 25.89 6.06
C GLN A 11 8.25 24.45 5.89
N MET A 12 9.21 24.02 6.71
CA MET A 12 9.70 22.66 6.71
C MET A 12 8.60 21.65 7.07
N ALA A 13 7.78 21.99 8.05
CA ALA A 13 6.65 21.14 8.44
C ALA A 13 5.63 21.03 7.31
N GLN A 14 5.33 22.14 6.63
CA GLN A 14 4.41 22.13 5.49
C GLN A 14 4.98 21.33 4.33
N ASN A 15 6.27 21.44 4.06
CA ASN A 15 6.92 20.67 3.01
C ASN A 15 6.91 19.17 3.32
N ALA A 16 7.15 18.81 4.58
CA ALA A 16 7.10 17.41 5.01
C ALA A 16 5.70 16.85 4.86
N GLN A 17 4.68 17.62 5.22
CA GLN A 17 3.28 17.23 5.04
C GLN A 17 2.93 17.03 3.57
N ALA A 18 3.40 17.93 2.70
CA ALA A 18 3.14 17.84 1.27
C ALA A 18 3.80 16.58 0.68
N GLU A 19 5.04 16.29 1.10
CA GLU A 19 5.74 15.08 0.64
C GLU A 19 5.05 13.81 1.12
N LEU A 20 4.57 13.81 2.36
CA LEU A 20 3.83 12.68 2.90
C LEU A 20 2.53 12.45 2.12
N GLN A 21 1.81 13.52 1.83
CA GLN A 21 0.57 13.45 1.06
C GLN A 21 0.83 12.92 -0.35
N LYS A 22 1.90 13.40 -0.98
CA LYS A 22 2.33 12.91 -2.29
C LYS A 22 2.63 11.42 -2.27
N ALA A 23 3.35 10.96 -1.25
CA ALA A 23 3.68 9.55 -1.10
C ALA A 23 2.42 8.72 -0.94
N GLN A 24 1.48 9.17 -0.11
CA GLN A 24 0.22 8.47 0.09
C GLN A 24 -0.62 8.43 -1.18
N ASP A 25 -0.69 9.55 -1.90
CA ASP A 25 -1.43 9.60 -3.17
C ASP A 25 -0.80 8.67 -4.21
N ASN A 26 0.52 8.59 -4.22
CA ASN A 26 1.22 7.72 -5.15
C ASN A 26 0.99 6.23 -4.87
N LEU A 27 0.64 5.86 -3.64
CA LEU A 27 0.32 4.47 -3.31
C LEU A 27 -0.85 3.94 -4.15
N ASP A 28 -1.77 4.80 -4.57
CA ASP A 28 -2.89 4.39 -5.40
C ASP A 28 -2.47 4.08 -6.84
N ASN A 29 -1.26 4.48 -7.23
CA ASN A 29 -0.69 4.17 -8.54
C ASN A 29 0.21 2.93 -8.52
N VAL A 30 0.46 2.36 -7.35
CA VAL A 30 1.27 1.15 -7.20
C VAL A 30 0.34 -0.05 -7.10
N GLU A 31 0.32 -0.89 -8.13
CA GLU A 31 -0.55 -2.06 -8.16
C GLU A 31 0.18 -3.30 -7.68
N VAL A 32 -0.55 -4.14 -6.96
CA VAL A 32 -0.11 -5.46 -6.53
C VAL A 32 -1.14 -6.50 -6.94
N GLU A 33 -0.71 -7.75 -6.97
CA GLU A 33 -1.58 -8.84 -7.40
C GLU A 33 -1.52 -9.97 -6.37
N GLY A 34 -2.67 -10.28 -5.80
CA GLY A 34 -2.84 -11.43 -4.91
C GLY A 34 -3.36 -12.61 -5.70
N VAL A 35 -2.84 -13.79 -5.41
CA VAL A 35 -3.13 -14.99 -6.18
C VAL A 35 -3.48 -16.13 -5.22
N ALA A 36 -4.44 -16.95 -5.60
CA ALA A 36 -4.80 -18.16 -4.86
C ALA A 36 -5.15 -19.26 -5.85
N GLY A 37 -4.99 -20.52 -5.39
CA GLY A 37 -5.32 -21.69 -6.20
C GLY A 37 -4.47 -21.82 -7.46
N GLY A 38 -3.19 -21.42 -7.39
CA GLY A 38 -2.30 -21.51 -8.54
C GLY A 38 -2.68 -20.59 -9.69
N GLY A 39 -3.37 -19.49 -9.39
CA GLY A 39 -3.80 -18.53 -10.41
C GLY A 39 -5.26 -18.61 -10.78
N LEU A 40 -6.02 -19.51 -10.16
CA LEU A 40 -7.46 -19.63 -10.44
C LEU A 40 -8.23 -18.41 -9.98
N VAL A 41 -7.79 -17.76 -8.92
CA VAL A 41 -8.37 -16.50 -8.45
C VAL A 41 -7.24 -15.49 -8.28
N THR A 42 -7.42 -14.31 -8.85
CA THR A 42 -6.45 -13.22 -8.78
C THR A 42 -7.17 -11.96 -8.35
N VAL A 43 -6.59 -11.24 -7.40
CA VAL A 43 -7.10 -9.95 -6.94
C VAL A 43 -6.04 -8.89 -7.22
N ARG A 44 -6.40 -7.85 -7.97
CA ARG A 44 -5.53 -6.69 -8.16
C ARG A 44 -5.96 -5.59 -7.21
N ALA A 45 -4.99 -5.03 -6.52
CA ALA A 45 -5.22 -3.96 -5.56
C ALA A 45 -4.10 -2.93 -5.67
N THR A 46 -4.30 -1.79 -5.04
CA THR A 46 -3.25 -0.78 -4.94
C THR A 46 -2.57 -0.86 -3.58
N ALA A 47 -1.38 -0.29 -3.49
CA ALA A 47 -0.66 -0.22 -2.22
C ALA A 47 -1.43 0.59 -1.17
N LYS A 48 -2.40 1.39 -1.60
CA LYS A 48 -3.29 2.13 -0.70
C LYS A 48 -4.38 1.23 -0.10
N GLY A 49 -4.54 0.02 -0.62
CA GLY A 49 -5.51 -0.95 -0.12
C GLY A 49 -6.82 -0.98 -0.90
N ARG A 50 -6.88 -0.31 -2.05
CA ARG A 50 -8.09 -0.31 -2.89
C ARG A 50 -8.05 -1.50 -3.84
N VAL A 51 -9.13 -2.28 -3.87
CA VAL A 51 -9.26 -3.39 -4.82
C VAL A 51 -9.68 -2.83 -6.18
N VAL A 52 -8.91 -3.16 -7.20
CA VAL A 52 -9.14 -2.68 -8.57
C VAL A 52 -9.95 -3.69 -9.38
N ALA A 53 -9.62 -4.97 -9.25
CA ALA A 53 -10.26 -6.00 -10.04
C ALA A 53 -10.11 -7.36 -9.38
N VAL A 54 -11.06 -8.24 -9.65
CA VAL A 54 -11.02 -9.65 -9.23
C VAL A 54 -11.22 -10.49 -10.50
N SER A 55 -10.37 -11.48 -10.68
CA SER A 55 -10.47 -12.41 -11.80
C SER A 55 -10.67 -13.82 -11.24
N ILE A 56 -11.67 -14.52 -11.75
CA ILE A 56 -12.00 -15.88 -11.34
C ILE A 56 -12.01 -16.75 -12.59
N ASP A 57 -11.28 -17.87 -12.53
CA ASP A 57 -11.24 -18.80 -13.65
C ASP A 57 -12.63 -19.39 -13.94
N ASP A 58 -12.94 -19.58 -15.21
CA ASP A 58 -14.25 -20.10 -15.62
C ASP A 58 -14.57 -21.48 -15.03
N SER A 59 -13.54 -22.29 -14.77
CA SER A 59 -13.71 -23.61 -14.18
C SER A 59 -14.35 -23.57 -12.78
N LEU A 60 -14.29 -22.42 -12.11
CA LEU A 60 -14.85 -22.24 -10.78
C LEU A 60 -16.30 -21.74 -10.78
N LEU A 61 -16.88 -21.51 -11.94
CA LEU A 61 -18.23 -20.91 -12.05
C LEU A 61 -19.36 -21.92 -11.97
N ALA A 62 -19.06 -23.19 -11.68
CA ALA A 62 -20.07 -24.21 -11.45
C ALA A 62 -20.62 -24.11 -10.02
N PRO A 63 -21.92 -24.35 -9.80
CA PRO A 63 -22.48 -24.29 -8.45
C PRO A 63 -21.79 -25.20 -7.42
N ALA A 64 -21.25 -26.35 -7.87
CA ALA A 64 -20.53 -27.28 -7.01
C ALA A 64 -19.24 -26.69 -6.46
N GLU A 65 -18.72 -25.64 -7.09
CA GLU A 65 -17.44 -25.02 -6.71
C GLU A 65 -17.60 -23.80 -5.79
N LYS A 66 -18.82 -23.53 -5.34
CA LYS A 66 -19.11 -22.30 -4.58
C LYS A 66 -18.20 -22.13 -3.36
N THR A 67 -18.06 -23.16 -2.55
CA THR A 67 -17.23 -23.09 -1.35
C THR A 67 -15.75 -22.85 -1.69
N MET A 68 -15.27 -23.51 -2.74
CA MET A 68 -13.89 -23.31 -3.20
C MET A 68 -13.66 -21.87 -3.66
N VAL A 69 -14.62 -21.31 -4.41
CA VAL A 69 -14.51 -19.91 -4.86
C VAL A 69 -14.44 -18.97 -3.66
N GLU A 70 -15.31 -19.16 -2.68
CA GLU A 70 -15.32 -18.33 -1.48
C GLU A 70 -13.98 -18.37 -0.77
N ASP A 71 -13.42 -19.57 -0.57
CA ASP A 71 -12.14 -19.75 0.10
C ASP A 71 -10.98 -19.16 -0.69
N LEU A 72 -10.97 -19.35 -2.01
CA LEU A 72 -9.92 -18.85 -2.87
C LEU A 72 -9.95 -17.32 -2.98
N VAL A 73 -11.15 -16.74 -3.04
CA VAL A 73 -11.28 -15.27 -3.06
C VAL A 73 -10.73 -14.67 -1.77
N ALA A 74 -11.06 -15.26 -0.63
CA ALA A 74 -10.54 -14.79 0.65
C ALA A 74 -9.00 -14.90 0.70
N ALA A 75 -8.46 -16.01 0.23
CA ALA A 75 -7.01 -16.21 0.20
C ALA A 75 -6.31 -15.24 -0.75
N ALA A 76 -6.86 -15.03 -1.94
CA ALA A 76 -6.29 -14.09 -2.92
C ALA A 76 -6.36 -12.65 -2.40
N PHE A 77 -7.46 -12.29 -1.75
CA PHE A 77 -7.62 -10.96 -1.16
C PHE A 77 -6.57 -10.73 -0.07
N ASN A 78 -6.39 -11.71 0.82
CA ASN A 78 -5.42 -11.59 1.89
C ASN A 78 -3.99 -11.53 1.36
N ASP A 79 -3.69 -12.28 0.30
CA ASP A 79 -2.39 -12.20 -0.37
C ASP A 79 -2.16 -10.82 -0.98
N ALA A 80 -3.17 -10.27 -1.65
CA ALA A 80 -3.11 -8.92 -2.21
C ALA A 80 -2.90 -7.87 -1.10
N LYS A 81 -3.60 -8.02 0.01
CA LYS A 81 -3.47 -7.09 1.14
C LYS A 81 -2.06 -7.12 1.73
N ALA A 82 -1.50 -8.30 1.91
CA ALA A 82 -0.14 -8.42 2.42
C ALA A 82 0.86 -7.76 1.48
N LYS A 83 0.70 -7.96 0.17
CA LYS A 83 1.56 -7.33 -0.83
C LYS A 83 1.36 -5.81 -0.88
N ALA A 84 0.13 -5.36 -0.74
CA ALA A 84 -0.18 -3.92 -0.69
C ALA A 84 0.49 -3.27 0.52
N ASP A 85 0.39 -3.89 1.69
CA ASP A 85 1.01 -3.38 2.90
C ASP A 85 2.53 -3.32 2.77
N ALA A 86 3.14 -4.35 2.17
CA ALA A 86 4.58 -4.38 1.92
C ALA A 86 5.01 -3.29 0.93
N ALA A 87 4.25 -3.10 -0.14
CA ALA A 87 4.53 -2.06 -1.12
C ALA A 87 4.40 -0.66 -0.51
N ALA A 88 3.39 -0.46 0.34
CA ALA A 88 3.21 0.81 1.04
C ALA A 88 4.40 1.10 1.96
N ALA A 89 4.88 0.09 2.68
CA ALA A 89 6.05 0.24 3.55
C ALA A 89 7.29 0.64 2.77
N VAL A 90 7.50 0.04 1.59
CA VAL A 90 8.63 0.39 0.73
C VAL A 90 8.55 1.86 0.29
N GLU A 91 7.39 2.32 -0.14
CA GLU A 91 7.22 3.70 -0.59
C GLU A 91 7.43 4.71 0.55
N LEU A 92 6.91 4.40 1.74
CA LEU A 92 7.09 5.26 2.91
C LEU A 92 8.55 5.28 3.37
N ASN A 93 9.26 4.16 3.29
CA ASN A 93 10.68 4.11 3.59
C ASN A 93 11.51 4.94 2.63
N LYS A 94 11.17 4.95 1.36
CA LYS A 94 11.82 5.81 0.37
C LYS A 94 11.66 7.27 0.73
N MET A 95 10.46 7.67 1.12
CA MET A 95 10.21 9.05 1.54
C MET A 95 11.02 9.39 2.78
N THR A 96 11.03 8.51 3.78
CA THR A 96 11.77 8.71 5.03
C THR A 96 13.26 8.88 4.78
N SER A 97 13.83 8.11 3.86
CA SER A 97 15.27 8.20 3.56
C SER A 97 15.64 9.49 2.83
N THR A 98 14.68 10.20 2.22
CA THR A 98 14.93 11.47 1.54
C THR A 98 14.70 12.68 2.45
N LEU A 99 14.12 12.49 3.62
CA LEU A 99 13.90 13.57 4.57
C LEU A 99 15.12 13.79 5.46
N PRO A 100 15.52 15.06 5.71
CA PRO A 100 16.65 15.35 6.58
C PRO A 100 16.25 15.23 8.04
N LEU A 101 16.12 13.99 8.52
CA LEU A 101 15.75 13.73 9.89
C LEU A 101 16.97 13.71 10.81
N PRO A 102 16.85 14.22 12.04
CA PRO A 102 17.94 14.17 13.01
C PRO A 102 18.26 12.73 13.39
N PRO A 103 19.52 12.45 13.79
CA PRO A 103 19.91 11.12 14.24
C PRO A 103 19.02 10.65 15.40
N GLY A 104 18.59 9.40 15.33
CA GLY A 104 17.74 8.82 16.36
C GLY A 104 16.26 9.15 16.24
N PHE A 105 15.88 9.96 15.27
CA PHE A 105 14.46 10.27 15.05
C PHE A 105 13.73 9.05 14.50
N LYS A 106 12.59 8.74 15.09
CA LYS A 106 11.74 7.65 14.62
C LYS A 106 10.36 8.18 14.27
N LEU A 107 9.89 7.81 13.11
CA LEU A 107 8.54 8.15 12.68
C LEU A 107 7.53 7.19 13.33
N PRO A 108 6.31 7.66 13.65
CA PRO A 108 5.30 6.87 14.33
C PRO A 108 4.53 5.91 13.39
N PHE A 109 5.21 5.36 12.42
CA PHE A 109 4.58 4.37 11.52
C PHE A 109 5.55 3.32 11.00
#